data_c36b7075bac3ee2c2ec38be4d1c4c780
#
_entry.id   c36b7075bac3ee2c2ec38be4d1c4c780
#
_cell.length_a   1.000
_cell.length_b   1.000
_cell.length_c   1.000
_cell.angle_alpha   90.00
_cell.angle_beta   90.00
_cell.angle_gamma   90.00
#
_symmetry.space_group_name_H-M   'P 1'
#
loop_
_entity.id
_entity.type
_entity.pdbx_description
1 polymer ?
#
loop_
_entity_poly.entity_id
_entity_poly.type
_entity_poly.pdbx_seq_one_letter_code
_entity_poly.pdbx_strand_id
1 'polypeptide(L)'
;MARQSDCEELQAAWRALGGRPDSEGWRTIPIARSSPCRVLAGRHFPGNEEALLVGFPTCRLPPPNLLPQGRGFLVSREEVYGQQEHAWIALRRQSAGRLDLFAMMALDVLGAIEQSREATNERLVEVFIARITAWQEFMRRGPDGVLSAEAEVGLAGELALLNMLLDASIPVAVVFEAWQGPLGGLHDFAIGGGAIEVKTTVSPAGFPAKVGSLDQLDDSIVSPLFIAGVRLALDSLGSSLPGFVSALRERLSSDPTMLVNLNTLLLHSGYLDAVSDRYYRRFAPAGTRFLRVAEGFPRLTRLNTPAEVRAARYELDLDLIVGASHSWSDVLEQLGLIE
;
A
#
# COMPACT_ATOMS: atom_id res chain seq x y z
N MET A 1 16.88 -14.84 -5.11
CA MET A 1 17.13 -15.87 -6.16
C MET A 1 15.85 -16.46 -6.74
N ALA A 2 14.85 -16.89 -5.94
CA ALA A 2 13.58 -17.46 -6.47
C ALA A 2 12.85 -16.53 -7.47
N ARG A 3 12.70 -15.24 -7.17
CA ARG A 3 12.00 -14.28 -8.05
C ARG A 3 12.64 -14.07 -9.44
N GLN A 4 13.95 -14.19 -9.58
CA GLN A 4 14.62 -14.02 -10.86
C GLN A 4 14.39 -15.23 -11.77
N SER A 5 14.42 -16.44 -11.22
CA SER A 5 14.07 -17.70 -11.90
C SER A 5 12.61 -17.68 -12.40
N ASP A 6 11.68 -17.20 -11.58
CA ASP A 6 10.25 -17.12 -11.93
C ASP A 6 9.98 -16.13 -13.07
N CYS A 7 10.72 -15.01 -13.09
CA CYS A 7 10.64 -14.04 -14.17
C CYS A 7 11.13 -14.63 -15.50
N GLU A 8 12.23 -15.34 -15.45
CA GLU A 8 12.82 -16.02 -16.62
C GLU A 8 11.89 -17.10 -17.16
N GLU A 9 11.23 -17.88 -16.29
CA GLU A 9 10.25 -18.90 -16.65
C GLU A 9 9.04 -18.28 -17.37
N LEU A 10 8.43 -17.23 -16.80
CA LEU A 10 7.28 -16.58 -17.40
C LEU A 10 7.62 -15.92 -18.74
N GLN A 11 8.77 -15.25 -18.84
CA GLN A 11 9.23 -14.65 -20.08
C GLN A 11 9.61 -15.72 -21.13
N ALA A 12 10.16 -16.86 -20.73
CA ALA A 12 10.46 -17.99 -21.61
C ALA A 12 9.17 -18.58 -22.19
N ALA A 13 8.12 -18.76 -21.35
CA ALA A 13 6.81 -19.21 -21.78
C ALA A 13 6.19 -18.25 -22.80
N TRP A 14 6.24 -16.95 -22.58
CA TRP A 14 5.75 -15.96 -23.55
C TRP A 14 6.54 -15.96 -24.85
N ARG A 15 7.87 -16.16 -24.81
CA ARG A 15 8.69 -16.31 -26.03
C ARG A 15 8.31 -17.55 -26.82
N ALA A 16 8.11 -18.67 -26.13
CA ALA A 16 7.71 -19.94 -26.77
C ALA A 16 6.33 -19.87 -27.45
N LEU A 17 5.41 -19.07 -26.89
CA LEU A 17 4.07 -18.84 -27.43
C LEU A 17 4.06 -17.84 -28.59
N GLY A 18 5.16 -17.09 -28.80
CA GLY A 18 5.26 -16.10 -29.88
C GLY A 18 5.30 -16.76 -31.26
N GLY A 19 5.04 -15.96 -32.31
CA GLY A 19 5.11 -16.40 -33.69
C GLY A 19 3.91 -15.95 -34.52
N ARG A 20 3.83 -16.37 -35.79
CA ARG A 20 2.65 -16.11 -36.63
C ARG A 20 1.49 -17.00 -36.19
N PRO A 21 0.30 -16.45 -36.01
CA PRO A 21 -0.87 -17.23 -35.62
C PRO A 21 -1.39 -18.04 -36.80
N ASP A 22 -1.72 -19.30 -36.55
CA ASP A 22 -2.51 -20.11 -37.47
C ASP A 22 -4.02 -19.92 -37.21
N SER A 23 -4.38 -19.29 -36.07
CA SER A 23 -5.77 -19.03 -35.65
C SER A 23 -5.83 -17.84 -34.66
N GLU A 24 -7.00 -17.20 -34.59
CA GLU A 24 -7.31 -16.21 -33.56
C GLU A 24 -7.54 -16.86 -32.19
N GLY A 25 -7.33 -16.08 -31.10
CA GLY A 25 -7.61 -16.50 -29.73
C GLY A 25 -6.36 -16.74 -28.88
N TRP A 26 -6.51 -17.56 -27.86
CA TRP A 26 -5.50 -17.81 -26.85
C TRP A 26 -4.58 -18.96 -27.23
N ARG A 27 -3.26 -18.73 -27.09
CA ARG A 27 -2.24 -19.80 -26.92
C ARG A 27 -1.74 -19.72 -25.49
N THR A 28 -1.67 -20.86 -24.80
CA THR A 28 -1.31 -20.90 -23.38
C THR A 28 -0.35 -22.01 -23.04
N ILE A 29 0.49 -21.76 -22.04
CA ILE A 29 1.36 -22.74 -21.39
C ILE A 29 1.05 -22.70 -19.88
N PRO A 30 0.77 -23.86 -19.24
CA PRO A 30 0.60 -23.91 -17.79
C PRO A 30 1.89 -23.50 -17.06
N ILE A 31 1.72 -22.66 -16.02
CA ILE A 31 2.78 -22.30 -15.08
C ILE A 31 2.51 -23.04 -13.78
N ALA A 32 3.47 -23.85 -13.34
CA ALA A 32 3.36 -24.56 -12.08
C ALA A 32 3.48 -23.59 -10.90
N ARG A 33 2.43 -23.52 -10.06
CA ARG A 33 2.41 -22.66 -8.87
C ARG A 33 1.74 -23.37 -7.70
N SER A 34 2.21 -23.06 -6.49
CA SER A 34 1.60 -23.55 -5.23
C SER A 34 0.38 -22.70 -4.87
N SER A 35 -0.70 -22.86 -5.66
CA SER A 35 -1.93 -22.07 -5.53
C SER A 35 -3.15 -22.94 -5.84
N PRO A 36 -4.32 -22.69 -5.22
CA PRO A 36 -5.58 -23.31 -5.62
C PRO A 36 -6.04 -22.83 -7.02
N CYS A 37 -5.52 -21.70 -7.49
CA CYS A 37 -5.82 -21.17 -8.83
C CYS A 37 -4.97 -21.86 -9.89
N ARG A 38 -5.53 -22.07 -11.08
CA ARG A 38 -4.77 -22.45 -12.26
C ARG A 38 -4.13 -21.21 -12.86
N VAL A 39 -2.85 -21.31 -13.23
CA VAL A 39 -2.10 -20.21 -13.83
C VAL A 39 -1.58 -20.62 -15.20
N LEU A 40 -1.83 -19.76 -16.20
CA LEU A 40 -1.34 -19.94 -17.55
C LEU A 40 -0.58 -18.68 -18.01
N ALA A 41 0.61 -18.86 -18.57
CA ALA A 41 1.17 -17.85 -19.44
C ALA A 41 0.42 -17.92 -20.77
N GLY A 42 0.04 -16.76 -21.32
CA GLY A 42 -0.73 -16.71 -22.55
C GLY A 42 -0.24 -15.66 -23.54
N ARG A 43 -0.62 -15.87 -24.80
CA ARG A 43 -0.62 -14.84 -25.84
C ARG A 43 -1.96 -14.81 -26.53
N HIS A 44 -2.47 -13.59 -26.73
CA HIS A 44 -3.74 -13.37 -27.43
C HIS A 44 -3.47 -12.94 -28.86
N PHE A 45 -4.09 -13.61 -29.81
CA PHE A 45 -3.97 -13.31 -31.24
C PHE A 45 -5.26 -12.74 -31.81
N PRO A 46 -5.18 -11.80 -32.80
CA PRO A 46 -4.00 -11.48 -33.65
C PRO A 46 -2.99 -10.50 -33.04
N GLY A 47 -3.29 -9.82 -31.93
CA GLY A 47 -2.43 -8.77 -31.35
C GLY A 47 -1.08 -9.28 -30.79
N ASN A 48 -0.97 -10.60 -30.53
CA ASN A 48 0.23 -11.26 -30.00
C ASN A 48 0.70 -10.68 -28.65
N GLU A 49 -0.25 -10.18 -27.84
CA GLU A 49 0.04 -9.60 -26.54
C GLU A 49 0.35 -10.69 -25.49
N GLU A 50 1.37 -10.44 -24.67
CA GLU A 50 1.67 -11.26 -23.50
C GLU A 50 0.55 -11.14 -22.47
N ALA A 51 0.24 -12.27 -21.83
CA ALA A 51 -0.78 -12.32 -20.81
C ALA A 51 -0.48 -13.31 -19.69
N LEU A 52 -1.07 -13.04 -18.53
CA LEU A 52 -1.22 -13.96 -17.44
C LEU A 52 -2.70 -14.28 -17.30
N LEU A 53 -3.08 -15.55 -17.39
CA LEU A 53 -4.44 -16.01 -17.14
C LEU A 53 -4.48 -16.71 -15.80
N VAL A 54 -5.43 -16.32 -14.95
CA VAL A 54 -5.67 -16.94 -13.65
C VAL A 54 -7.09 -17.50 -13.63
N GLY A 55 -7.17 -18.82 -13.44
CA GLY A 55 -8.40 -19.57 -13.32
C GLY A 55 -8.73 -19.81 -11.85
N PHE A 56 -9.79 -19.19 -11.37
CA PHE A 56 -10.29 -19.33 -10.02
C PHE A 56 -11.29 -20.50 -9.97
N PRO A 57 -11.16 -21.45 -9.02
CA PRO A 57 -12.16 -22.49 -8.88
C PRO A 57 -13.52 -21.88 -8.56
N THR A 58 -14.56 -22.37 -9.17
CA THR A 58 -15.98 -22.04 -8.96
C THR A 58 -16.26 -20.79 -8.12
N CYS A 59 -16.14 -19.59 -8.69
CA CYS A 59 -16.44 -18.33 -8.01
C CYS A 59 -17.09 -17.31 -8.95
N ARG A 60 -17.73 -16.30 -8.38
CA ARG A 60 -18.32 -15.20 -9.15
C ARG A 60 -17.29 -14.10 -9.38
N LEU A 61 -16.93 -13.86 -10.62
CA LEU A 61 -16.05 -12.76 -10.98
C LEU A 61 -16.77 -11.40 -10.95
N PRO A 62 -16.05 -10.29 -10.64
CA PRO A 62 -16.59 -8.94 -10.75
C PRO A 62 -17.06 -8.64 -12.17
N PRO A 63 -18.09 -7.81 -12.39
CA PRO A 63 -18.51 -7.42 -13.72
C PRO A 63 -17.37 -6.69 -14.48
N PRO A 64 -17.35 -6.74 -15.83
CA PRO A 64 -16.24 -6.21 -16.63
C PRO A 64 -15.91 -4.73 -16.37
N ASN A 65 -16.93 -3.92 -16.06
CA ASN A 65 -16.78 -2.49 -15.78
C ASN A 65 -16.11 -2.18 -14.42
N LEU A 66 -15.97 -3.16 -13.55
CA LEU A 66 -15.25 -3.03 -12.26
C LEU A 66 -13.82 -3.61 -12.32
N LEU A 67 -13.41 -4.16 -13.47
CA LEU A 67 -12.04 -4.65 -13.63
C LEU A 67 -11.06 -3.49 -13.86
N PRO A 68 -9.88 -3.50 -13.22
CA PRO A 68 -8.90 -2.42 -13.37
C PRO A 68 -8.34 -2.36 -14.79
N GLN A 69 -8.11 -1.15 -15.30
CA GLN A 69 -7.58 -0.90 -16.63
C GLN A 69 -6.48 0.16 -16.58
N GLY A 70 -5.45 0.02 -17.40
CA GLY A 70 -4.34 0.97 -17.48
C GLY A 70 -3.84 1.15 -18.91
N ARG A 71 -3.05 2.19 -19.17
CA ARG A 71 -2.46 2.42 -20.50
C ARG A 71 -1.56 1.27 -20.98
N GLY A 72 -0.96 0.52 -20.04
CA GLY A 72 -0.01 -0.56 -20.33
C GLY A 72 -0.59 -1.95 -20.19
N PHE A 73 -1.81 -2.11 -19.67
CA PHE A 73 -2.44 -3.40 -19.46
C PHE A 73 -3.97 -3.33 -19.52
N LEU A 74 -4.56 -4.48 -19.73
CA LEU A 74 -6.00 -4.70 -19.72
C LEU A 74 -6.33 -5.94 -18.88
N VAL A 75 -7.37 -5.86 -18.06
CA VAL A 75 -7.94 -7.01 -17.34
C VAL A 75 -9.29 -7.34 -17.94
N SER A 76 -9.49 -8.59 -18.32
CA SER A 76 -10.72 -9.09 -18.93
C SER A 76 -11.11 -10.43 -18.37
N ARG A 77 -12.43 -10.73 -18.38
CA ARG A 77 -12.93 -12.09 -18.19
C ARG A 77 -12.73 -12.86 -19.48
N GLU A 78 -12.31 -14.11 -19.34
CA GLU A 78 -12.02 -14.95 -20.50
C GLU A 78 -12.66 -16.33 -20.35
N GLU A 79 -12.82 -17.00 -21.46
CA GLU A 79 -13.16 -18.42 -21.52
C GLU A 79 -11.95 -19.17 -22.07
N VAL A 80 -11.46 -20.16 -21.32
CA VAL A 80 -10.34 -21.00 -21.77
C VAL A 80 -10.89 -22.34 -22.20
N TYR A 81 -10.69 -22.69 -23.47
CA TYR A 81 -11.18 -23.93 -24.05
C TYR A 81 -10.70 -25.16 -23.25
N GLY A 82 -11.64 -26.03 -22.94
CA GLY A 82 -11.39 -27.25 -22.15
C GLY A 82 -11.17 -27.04 -20.64
N GLN A 83 -11.43 -25.83 -20.11
CA GLN A 83 -11.26 -25.50 -18.70
C GLN A 83 -12.45 -24.73 -18.10
N GLN A 84 -13.68 -25.16 -18.43
CA GLN A 84 -14.92 -24.51 -17.99
C GLN A 84 -15.21 -24.65 -16.47
N GLU A 85 -14.46 -25.46 -15.76
CA GLU A 85 -14.58 -25.62 -14.29
C GLU A 85 -14.01 -24.41 -13.52
N HIS A 86 -13.33 -23.49 -14.22
CA HIS A 86 -12.69 -22.30 -13.62
C HIS A 86 -13.28 -21.03 -14.21
N ALA A 87 -13.41 -20.02 -13.37
CA ALA A 87 -13.69 -18.64 -13.78
C ALA A 87 -12.38 -17.93 -14.11
N TRP A 88 -12.17 -17.54 -15.36
CA TRP A 88 -10.89 -17.03 -15.84
C TRP A 88 -10.85 -15.52 -15.90
N ILE A 89 -9.75 -14.94 -15.42
CA ILE A 89 -9.38 -13.54 -15.65
C ILE A 89 -8.03 -13.52 -16.36
N ALA A 90 -7.93 -12.74 -17.44
CA ALA A 90 -6.69 -12.44 -18.12
C ALA A 90 -6.18 -11.04 -17.74
N LEU A 91 -4.96 -10.96 -17.31
CA LEU A 91 -4.16 -9.75 -17.24
C LEU A 91 -3.29 -9.72 -18.50
N ARG A 92 -3.57 -8.80 -19.43
CA ARG A 92 -2.97 -8.72 -20.76
C ARG A 92 -2.16 -7.44 -20.92
N ARG A 93 -0.93 -7.54 -21.43
CA ARG A 93 -0.12 -6.37 -21.78
C ARG A 93 -0.74 -5.65 -22.99
N GLN A 94 -0.74 -4.34 -22.96
CA GLN A 94 -1.04 -3.50 -24.13
C GLN A 94 0.24 -2.97 -24.77
N SER A 95 0.17 -2.53 -26.01
CA SER A 95 1.33 -2.02 -26.77
C SER A 95 2.09 -0.88 -26.08
N ALA A 96 1.38 -0.05 -25.33
CA ALA A 96 1.97 1.04 -24.53
C ALA A 96 2.68 0.54 -23.26
N GLY A 97 2.48 -0.72 -22.85
CA GLY A 97 3.10 -1.30 -21.65
C GLY A 97 4.49 -1.86 -21.92
N ARG A 98 5.45 -1.50 -21.10
CA ARG A 98 6.80 -2.09 -21.13
C ARG A 98 6.72 -3.53 -20.64
N LEU A 99 7.42 -4.45 -21.34
CA LEU A 99 7.40 -5.87 -21.03
C LEU A 99 8.01 -6.20 -19.66
N ASP A 100 9.08 -5.49 -19.27
CA ASP A 100 9.74 -5.67 -17.99
C ASP A 100 8.82 -5.32 -16.81
N LEU A 101 8.12 -4.16 -16.87
CA LEU A 101 7.16 -3.76 -15.85
C LEU A 101 5.94 -4.70 -15.82
N PHE A 102 5.48 -5.14 -16.99
CA PHE A 102 4.39 -6.10 -17.07
C PHE A 102 4.75 -7.45 -16.44
N ALA A 103 5.97 -7.95 -16.70
CA ALA A 103 6.46 -9.17 -16.07
C ALA A 103 6.54 -9.04 -14.55
N MET A 104 7.06 -7.91 -14.05
CA MET A 104 7.09 -7.63 -12.61
C MET A 104 5.69 -7.61 -11.99
N MET A 105 4.72 -6.94 -12.65
CA MET A 105 3.33 -6.90 -12.21
C MET A 105 2.72 -8.32 -12.18
N ALA A 106 2.90 -9.10 -13.23
CA ALA A 106 2.38 -10.45 -13.31
C ALA A 106 2.92 -11.35 -12.20
N LEU A 107 4.22 -11.29 -11.92
CA LEU A 107 4.87 -12.05 -10.83
C LEU A 107 4.42 -11.58 -9.45
N ASP A 108 4.27 -10.29 -9.25
CA ASP A 108 3.81 -9.73 -7.99
C ASP A 108 2.37 -10.15 -7.68
N VAL A 109 1.50 -10.15 -8.69
CA VAL A 109 0.13 -10.65 -8.59
C VAL A 109 0.11 -12.16 -8.24
N LEU A 110 0.95 -12.95 -8.91
CA LEU A 110 1.08 -14.39 -8.60
C LEU A 110 1.56 -14.62 -7.17
N GLY A 111 2.60 -13.90 -6.74
CA GLY A 111 3.11 -13.99 -5.38
C GLY A 111 2.06 -13.64 -4.32
N ALA A 112 1.20 -12.67 -4.58
CA ALA A 112 0.10 -12.31 -3.67
C ALA A 112 -0.96 -13.42 -3.56
N ILE A 113 -1.30 -14.08 -4.68
CA ILE A 113 -2.21 -15.23 -4.70
C ILE A 113 -1.61 -16.41 -3.94
N GLU A 114 -0.33 -16.72 -4.16
CA GLU A 114 0.38 -17.81 -3.47
C GLU A 114 0.45 -17.59 -1.95
N GLN A 115 0.69 -16.37 -1.50
CA GLN A 115 0.68 -16.00 -0.08
C GLN A 115 -0.71 -16.15 0.55
N SER A 116 -1.76 -16.01 -0.25
CA SER A 116 -3.15 -16.10 0.17
C SER A 116 -3.79 -17.47 -0.14
N ARG A 117 -3.01 -18.51 -0.41
CA ARG A 117 -3.46 -19.82 -0.90
C ARG A 117 -4.51 -20.53 -0.02
N GLU A 118 -4.59 -20.19 1.27
CA GLU A 118 -5.55 -20.75 2.22
C GLU A 118 -6.86 -19.94 2.31
N ALA A 119 -6.95 -18.83 1.55
CA ALA A 119 -8.15 -17.99 1.50
C ALA A 119 -9.27 -18.62 0.64
N THR A 120 -10.49 -18.12 0.81
CA THR A 120 -11.61 -18.53 -0.06
C THR A 120 -11.39 -18.04 -1.51
N ASN A 121 -12.07 -18.66 -2.46
CA ASN A 121 -11.94 -18.30 -3.88
C ASN A 121 -12.32 -16.84 -4.15
N GLU A 122 -13.36 -16.33 -3.46
CA GLU A 122 -13.79 -14.93 -3.54
C GLU A 122 -12.67 -14.01 -3.05
N ARG A 123 -12.03 -14.38 -1.94
CA ARG A 123 -10.92 -13.60 -1.39
C ARG A 123 -9.70 -13.60 -2.30
N LEU A 124 -9.42 -14.69 -2.99
CA LEU A 124 -8.33 -14.75 -3.98
C LEU A 124 -8.59 -13.83 -5.17
N VAL A 125 -9.86 -13.71 -5.63
CA VAL A 125 -10.25 -12.73 -6.65
C VAL A 125 -10.04 -11.30 -6.15
N GLU A 126 -10.45 -11.01 -4.91
CA GLU A 126 -10.22 -9.69 -4.31
C GLU A 126 -8.73 -9.35 -4.22
N VAL A 127 -7.88 -10.29 -3.77
CA VAL A 127 -6.42 -10.13 -3.70
C VAL A 127 -5.85 -9.84 -5.09
N PHE A 128 -6.27 -10.59 -6.13
CA PHE A 128 -5.87 -10.38 -7.51
C PHE A 128 -6.21 -8.96 -7.97
N ILE A 129 -7.47 -8.54 -7.81
CA ILE A 129 -7.95 -7.23 -8.23
C ILE A 129 -7.25 -6.10 -7.47
N ALA A 130 -7.14 -6.21 -6.14
CA ALA A 130 -6.48 -5.22 -5.30
C ALA A 130 -5.01 -5.03 -5.71
N ARG A 131 -4.31 -6.13 -6.02
CA ARG A 131 -2.91 -6.06 -6.44
C ARG A 131 -2.74 -5.34 -7.79
N ILE A 132 -3.62 -5.63 -8.75
CA ILE A 132 -3.59 -4.95 -10.05
C ILE A 132 -3.98 -3.47 -9.92
N THR A 133 -4.95 -3.14 -9.06
CA THR A 133 -5.33 -1.74 -8.78
C THR A 133 -4.16 -0.95 -8.21
N ALA A 134 -3.35 -1.55 -7.33
CA ALA A 134 -2.15 -0.89 -6.83
C ALA A 134 -1.10 -0.68 -7.92
N TRP A 135 -0.93 -1.63 -8.82
CA TRP A 135 -0.08 -1.45 -10.00
C TRP A 135 -0.60 -0.38 -10.96
N GLN A 136 -1.92 -0.26 -11.11
CA GLN A 136 -2.55 0.82 -11.87
C GLN A 136 -2.18 2.18 -11.27
N GLU A 137 -2.29 2.31 -9.96
CA GLU A 137 -1.93 3.54 -9.24
C GLU A 137 -0.42 3.83 -9.32
N PHE A 138 0.42 2.80 -9.16
CA PHE A 138 1.86 2.89 -9.38
C PHE A 138 2.21 3.42 -10.77
N MET A 139 1.64 2.84 -11.83
CA MET A 139 1.90 3.26 -13.21
C MET A 139 1.38 4.68 -13.50
N ARG A 140 0.34 5.13 -12.78
CA ARG A 140 -0.21 6.50 -12.91
C ARG A 140 0.74 7.56 -12.34
N ARG A 141 1.57 7.22 -11.36
CA ARG A 141 2.53 8.13 -10.70
C ARG A 141 3.71 8.54 -11.59
N GLY A 142 3.89 7.92 -12.74
CA GLY A 142 4.93 8.28 -13.71
C GLY A 142 6.06 7.27 -13.83
N PRO A 143 7.15 7.61 -14.56
CA PRO A 143 8.18 6.65 -14.97
C PRO A 143 8.96 6.00 -13.81
N ASP A 144 9.08 6.68 -12.67
CA ASP A 144 9.80 6.15 -11.51
C ASP A 144 8.91 5.26 -10.62
N GLY A 145 7.59 5.49 -10.64
CA GLY A 145 6.57 4.66 -10.01
C GLY A 145 6.67 4.47 -8.50
N VAL A 146 7.76 4.92 -7.87
CA VAL A 146 7.95 4.93 -6.42
C VAL A 146 7.13 6.05 -5.78
N LEU A 147 6.97 5.99 -4.48
CA LEU A 147 6.40 7.09 -3.71
C LEU A 147 7.23 8.37 -3.94
N SER A 148 6.56 9.51 -3.99
CA SER A 148 7.27 10.79 -3.99
C SER A 148 8.16 10.91 -2.75
N ALA A 149 9.15 11.80 -2.79
CA ALA A 149 10.02 12.04 -1.64
C ALA A 149 9.25 12.33 -0.34
N GLU A 150 8.18 13.10 -0.46
CA GLU A 150 7.30 13.46 0.65
C GLU A 150 6.46 12.27 1.14
N ALA A 151 5.88 11.50 0.22
CA ALA A 151 5.07 10.31 0.57
C ALA A 151 5.93 9.18 1.18
N GLU A 152 7.19 9.01 0.72
CA GLU A 152 8.12 8.05 1.31
C GLU A 152 8.48 8.43 2.76
N VAL A 153 8.77 9.72 3.01
CA VAL A 153 9.03 10.25 4.35
C VAL A 153 7.80 10.12 5.23
N GLY A 154 6.62 10.45 4.72
CA GLY A 154 5.35 10.31 5.44
C GLY A 154 5.11 8.87 5.88
N LEU A 155 5.18 7.92 4.95
CA LEU A 155 4.99 6.50 5.26
C LEU A 155 6.05 5.97 6.25
N ALA A 156 7.32 6.40 6.14
CA ALA A 156 8.34 6.02 7.10
C ALA A 156 8.00 6.50 8.52
N GLY A 157 7.42 7.68 8.67
CA GLY A 157 6.95 8.20 9.97
C GLY A 157 5.75 7.45 10.52
N GLU A 158 4.76 7.12 9.69
CA GLU A 158 3.62 6.28 10.08
C GLU A 158 4.09 4.90 10.56
N LEU A 159 5.03 4.26 9.83
CA LEU A 159 5.62 2.97 10.24
C LEU A 159 6.43 3.09 11.54
N ALA A 160 7.09 4.22 11.77
CA ALA A 160 7.79 4.47 13.03
C ALA A 160 6.79 4.56 14.21
N LEU A 161 5.69 5.30 14.05
CA LEU A 161 4.64 5.36 15.10
C LEU A 161 3.98 4.00 15.30
N LEU A 162 3.70 3.26 14.23
CA LEU A 162 3.15 1.90 14.30
C LEU A 162 4.07 0.98 15.14
N ASN A 163 5.38 1.05 14.94
CA ASN A 163 6.34 0.32 15.79
C ASN A 163 6.29 0.78 17.25
N MET A 164 6.16 2.09 17.53
CA MET A 164 6.03 2.60 18.90
C MET A 164 4.77 2.08 19.60
N LEU A 165 3.65 1.98 18.88
CA LEU A 165 2.41 1.39 19.40
C LEU A 165 2.59 -0.11 19.71
N LEU A 166 3.25 -0.84 18.83
CA LEU A 166 3.57 -2.26 19.06
C LEU A 166 4.53 -2.45 20.25
N ASP A 167 5.48 -1.52 20.48
CA ASP A 167 6.41 -1.54 21.63
C ASP A 167 5.71 -1.23 22.96
N ALA A 168 4.60 -0.51 22.92
CA ALA A 168 3.75 -0.23 24.08
C ALA A 168 2.88 -1.43 24.52
N SER A 169 3.12 -2.63 23.95
CA SER A 169 2.39 -3.86 24.27
C SER A 169 0.89 -3.80 23.97
N ILE A 170 0.46 -2.91 23.07
CA ILE A 170 -0.91 -2.86 22.56
C ILE A 170 -1.11 -4.09 21.66
N PRO A 171 -2.26 -4.78 21.74
CA PRO A 171 -2.53 -5.93 20.89
C PRO A 171 -2.35 -5.61 19.41
N VAL A 172 -1.62 -6.46 18.69
CA VAL A 172 -1.25 -6.23 17.28
C VAL A 172 -2.48 -5.94 16.41
N ALA A 173 -3.58 -6.68 16.60
CA ALA A 173 -4.81 -6.46 15.86
C ALA A 173 -5.36 -5.03 16.05
N VAL A 174 -5.35 -4.52 17.30
CA VAL A 174 -5.81 -3.15 17.62
C VAL A 174 -4.95 -2.10 16.92
N VAL A 175 -3.61 -2.29 16.90
CA VAL A 175 -2.69 -1.36 16.25
C VAL A 175 -2.93 -1.29 14.74
N PHE A 176 -3.15 -2.45 14.10
CA PHE A 176 -3.38 -2.50 12.65
C PHE A 176 -4.78 -2.03 12.24
N GLU A 177 -5.80 -2.28 13.06
CA GLU A 177 -7.14 -1.73 12.86
C GLU A 177 -7.15 -0.20 13.01
N ALA A 178 -6.31 0.31 13.91
CA ALA A 178 -6.17 1.74 14.14
C ALA A 178 -5.51 2.49 12.99
N TRP A 179 -4.64 1.85 12.20
CA TRP A 179 -3.91 2.51 11.11
C TRP A 179 -4.80 2.75 9.89
N GLN A 180 -5.43 3.92 9.87
CA GLN A 180 -6.43 4.34 8.89
C GLN A 180 -5.86 5.21 7.76
N GLY A 181 -4.66 5.78 7.91
CA GLY A 181 -4.01 6.61 6.89
C GLY A 181 -3.98 5.96 5.51
N PRO A 182 -3.57 4.69 5.35
CA PRO A 182 -3.58 3.97 4.08
C PRO A 182 -4.97 3.84 3.43
N LEU A 183 -6.02 3.86 4.24
CA LEU A 183 -7.41 3.69 3.79
C LEU A 183 -8.11 5.03 3.52
N GLY A 184 -7.38 6.15 3.62
CA GLY A 184 -7.92 7.50 3.44
C GLY A 184 -8.74 7.99 4.62
N GLY A 185 -8.47 7.50 5.83
CA GLY A 185 -9.05 8.01 7.08
C GLY A 185 -8.77 9.49 7.27
N LEU A 186 -9.58 10.15 8.11
CA LEU A 186 -9.37 11.57 8.44
C LEU A 186 -8.03 11.78 9.18
N HIS A 187 -7.66 10.82 10.03
CA HIS A 187 -6.40 10.79 10.77
C HIS A 187 -5.65 9.48 10.46
N ASP A 188 -4.34 9.50 10.62
CA ASP A 188 -3.51 8.33 10.33
C ASP A 188 -3.79 7.15 11.26
N PHE A 189 -4.06 7.43 12.54
CA PHE A 189 -4.43 6.42 13.53
C PHE A 189 -5.68 6.84 14.30
N ALA A 190 -6.71 5.98 14.28
CA ALA A 190 -7.89 6.08 15.13
C ALA A 190 -7.78 4.99 16.22
N ILE A 191 -7.41 5.34 17.46
CA ILE A 191 -7.05 4.35 18.48
C ILE A 191 -7.55 4.75 19.86
N GLY A 192 -8.01 3.77 20.63
CA GLY A 192 -8.60 4.01 21.94
C GLY A 192 -9.81 4.93 21.85
N GLY A 193 -9.87 5.95 22.69
CA GLY A 193 -10.94 6.97 22.66
C GLY A 193 -10.67 8.14 21.72
N GLY A 194 -9.58 8.15 20.92
CA GLY A 194 -9.14 9.33 20.19
C GLY A 194 -8.44 9.04 18.87
N ALA A 195 -7.57 9.97 18.44
CA ALA A 195 -6.81 9.84 17.20
C ALA A 195 -5.41 10.44 17.29
N ILE A 196 -4.52 9.96 16.43
CA ILE A 196 -3.19 10.51 16.22
C ILE A 196 -3.00 10.80 14.73
N GLU A 197 -2.66 12.04 14.42
CA GLU A 197 -2.22 12.51 13.11
C GLU A 197 -0.69 12.50 13.07
N VAL A 198 -0.10 11.85 12.08
CA VAL A 198 1.36 11.77 11.92
C VAL A 198 1.84 12.85 10.98
N LYS A 199 2.78 13.65 11.43
CA LYS A 199 3.52 14.58 10.59
C LYS A 199 5.00 14.20 10.63
N THR A 200 5.62 14.06 9.46
CA THR A 200 7.00 13.61 9.36
C THR A 200 7.85 14.62 8.63
N THR A 201 9.03 14.89 9.14
CA THR A 201 10.01 15.76 8.48
C THR A 201 11.41 15.15 8.48
N VAL A 202 12.19 15.47 7.46
CA VAL A 202 13.64 15.27 7.39
C VAL A 202 14.40 16.59 7.48
N SER A 203 13.69 17.69 7.77
CA SER A 203 14.32 19.01 7.92
C SER A 203 15.22 19.03 9.14
N PRO A 204 16.46 19.49 9.02
CA PRO A 204 17.37 19.67 10.18
C PRO A 204 16.99 20.87 11.05
N ALA A 205 16.20 21.82 10.53
CA ALA A 205 15.79 23.03 11.23
C ALA A 205 14.32 23.35 10.90
N GLY A 206 13.54 23.67 11.95
CA GLY A 206 12.09 23.81 11.88
C GLY A 206 11.40 22.47 11.63
N PHE A 207 10.09 22.43 11.84
CA PHE A 207 9.27 21.25 11.59
C PHE A 207 8.06 21.62 10.73
N PRO A 208 8.24 21.75 9.38
CA PRO A 208 7.13 22.03 8.49
C PRO A 208 6.15 20.87 8.48
N ALA A 209 4.90 21.13 8.86
CA ALA A 209 3.81 20.16 8.90
C ALA A 209 2.63 20.66 8.07
N LYS A 210 2.35 19.99 6.96
CA LYS A 210 1.21 20.33 6.10
C LYS A 210 -0.08 19.80 6.68
N VAL A 211 -1.09 20.65 6.76
CA VAL A 211 -2.46 20.33 7.15
C VAL A 211 -3.34 20.37 5.90
N GLY A 212 -3.97 19.25 5.58
CA GLY A 212 -4.67 19.02 4.32
C GLY A 212 -6.09 19.54 4.25
N SER A 213 -6.74 19.75 5.43
CA SER A 213 -8.13 20.20 5.49
C SER A 213 -8.44 20.93 6.80
N LEU A 214 -9.59 21.59 6.85
CA LEU A 214 -10.12 22.21 8.08
C LEU A 214 -10.52 21.18 9.14
N ASP A 215 -10.81 19.96 8.72
CA ASP A 215 -11.31 18.88 9.60
C ASP A 215 -10.15 18.10 10.25
N GLN A 216 -8.94 18.11 9.66
CA GLN A 216 -7.82 17.28 10.09
C GLN A 216 -7.30 17.59 11.51
N LEU A 217 -7.42 18.84 11.96
CA LEU A 217 -7.03 19.26 13.30
C LEU A 217 -8.24 19.79 14.10
N ASP A 218 -9.43 19.31 13.81
CA ASP A 218 -10.66 19.67 14.52
C ASP A 218 -10.96 18.66 15.63
N ASP A 219 -10.63 19.02 16.88
CA ASP A 219 -10.88 18.20 18.07
C ASP A 219 -12.35 18.12 18.50
N SER A 220 -13.24 18.82 17.80
CA SER A 220 -14.68 18.62 17.96
C SER A 220 -15.19 17.36 17.24
N ILE A 221 -14.42 16.85 16.24
CA ILE A 221 -14.75 15.62 15.52
C ILE A 221 -14.29 14.40 16.31
N VAL A 222 -13.07 14.45 16.88
CA VAL A 222 -12.51 13.39 17.72
C VAL A 222 -11.64 13.98 18.82
N SER A 223 -11.85 13.53 20.05
CA SER A 223 -11.06 13.97 21.22
C SER A 223 -10.86 12.79 22.17
N PRO A 224 -9.60 12.54 22.60
CA PRO A 224 -8.38 13.30 22.39
C PRO A 224 -7.81 13.21 20.98
N LEU A 225 -7.29 14.30 20.45
CA LEU A 225 -6.56 14.36 19.19
C LEU A 225 -5.12 14.80 19.45
N PHE A 226 -4.16 14.04 18.90
CA PHE A 226 -2.74 14.34 19.00
C PHE A 226 -2.10 14.47 17.60
N ILE A 227 -1.07 15.30 17.51
CA ILE A 227 -0.11 15.25 16.41
C ILE A 227 1.14 14.52 16.91
N ALA A 228 1.53 13.46 16.19
CA ALA A 228 2.85 12.85 16.34
C ALA A 228 3.80 13.47 15.31
N GLY A 229 4.62 14.40 15.75
CA GLY A 229 5.68 15.02 14.93
C GLY A 229 6.92 14.13 14.92
N VAL A 230 7.07 13.29 13.90
CA VAL A 230 8.20 12.36 13.74
C VAL A 230 9.31 13.04 12.95
N ARG A 231 10.46 13.22 13.56
CA ARG A 231 11.66 13.73 12.87
C ARG A 231 12.57 12.57 12.52
N LEU A 232 12.93 12.51 11.24
CA LEU A 232 13.89 11.56 10.70
C LEU A 232 15.11 12.32 10.19
N ALA A 233 16.29 11.77 10.38
CA ALA A 233 17.52 12.27 9.75
C ALA A 233 17.84 11.42 8.51
N LEU A 234 18.32 12.05 7.45
CA LEU A 234 18.92 11.34 6.32
C LEU A 234 20.31 10.85 6.75
N ASP A 235 20.48 9.55 6.89
CA ASP A 235 21.71 8.92 7.40
C ASP A 235 22.00 7.64 6.62
N SER A 236 23.22 7.50 6.12
CA SER A 236 23.66 6.32 5.37
C SER A 236 23.60 5.01 6.18
N LEU A 237 23.67 5.09 7.51
CA LEU A 237 23.53 3.96 8.43
C LEU A 237 22.07 3.69 8.82
N GLY A 238 21.15 4.56 8.46
CA GLY A 238 19.73 4.41 8.74
C GLY A 238 19.07 3.31 7.90
N SER A 239 17.78 3.08 8.14
CA SER A 239 16.96 2.12 7.41
C SER A 239 16.28 2.78 6.20
N SER A 240 16.22 2.07 5.07
CA SER A 240 15.38 2.48 3.93
C SER A 240 13.91 2.16 4.21
N LEU A 241 12.97 2.72 3.43
CA LEU A 241 11.55 2.37 3.56
C LEU A 241 11.33 0.85 3.47
N PRO A 242 11.92 0.09 2.51
CA PRO A 242 11.88 -1.38 2.54
C PRO A 242 12.47 -2.00 3.81
N GLY A 243 13.46 -1.35 4.43
CA GLY A 243 14.03 -1.78 5.71
C GLY A 243 13.02 -1.70 6.86
N PHE A 244 12.27 -0.59 6.97
CA PHE A 244 11.16 -0.46 7.93
C PHE A 244 10.09 -1.54 7.71
N VAL A 245 9.70 -1.77 6.46
CA VAL A 245 8.73 -2.81 6.10
C VAL A 245 9.22 -4.20 6.48
N SER A 246 10.49 -4.51 6.19
CA SER A 246 11.08 -5.83 6.51
C SER A 246 11.14 -6.08 8.01
N ALA A 247 11.50 -5.07 8.81
CA ALA A 247 11.53 -5.16 10.27
C ALA A 247 10.13 -5.45 10.85
N LEU A 248 9.08 -4.78 10.33
CA LEU A 248 7.70 -5.06 10.74
C LEU A 248 7.26 -6.48 10.35
N ARG A 249 7.61 -6.95 9.16
CA ARG A 249 7.29 -8.32 8.73
C ARG A 249 7.99 -9.37 9.58
N GLU A 250 9.24 -9.14 9.95
CA GLU A 250 9.96 -10.02 10.85
C GLU A 250 9.28 -10.09 12.23
N ARG A 251 8.88 -8.95 12.77
CA ARG A 251 8.13 -8.85 14.01
C ARG A 251 6.80 -9.61 13.99
N LEU A 252 6.13 -9.64 12.84
CA LEU A 252 4.85 -10.33 12.62
C LEU A 252 5.00 -11.75 12.07
N SER A 253 6.22 -12.28 11.98
CA SER A 253 6.50 -13.56 11.31
C SER A 253 5.74 -14.76 11.89
N SER A 254 5.35 -14.69 13.17
CA SER A 254 4.54 -15.71 13.84
C SER A 254 3.02 -15.56 13.63
N ASP A 255 2.55 -14.47 12.99
CA ASP A 255 1.13 -14.19 12.74
C ASP A 255 0.85 -13.96 11.26
N PRO A 256 0.53 -15.01 10.50
CA PRO A 256 0.26 -14.92 9.06
C PRO A 256 -0.91 -13.98 8.72
N THR A 257 -1.92 -13.88 9.60
CA THR A 257 -3.09 -13.01 9.37
C THR A 257 -2.67 -11.53 9.42
N MET A 258 -1.88 -11.16 10.42
CA MET A 258 -1.37 -9.79 10.54
C MET A 258 -0.36 -9.45 9.45
N LEU A 259 0.42 -10.40 8.96
CA LEU A 259 1.28 -10.20 7.79
C LEU A 259 0.48 -9.86 6.53
N VAL A 260 -0.63 -10.55 6.29
CA VAL A 260 -1.54 -10.26 5.17
C VAL A 260 -2.14 -8.86 5.32
N ASN A 261 -2.57 -8.50 6.53
CA ASN A 261 -3.12 -7.18 6.82
C ASN A 261 -2.09 -6.07 6.58
N LEU A 262 -0.88 -6.21 7.14
CA LEU A 262 0.24 -5.27 6.89
C LEU A 262 0.48 -5.10 5.38
N ASN A 263 0.61 -6.20 4.63
CA ASN A 263 0.86 -6.14 3.19
C ASN A 263 -0.27 -5.44 2.43
N THR A 264 -1.52 -5.61 2.89
CA THR A 264 -2.68 -4.93 2.31
C THR A 264 -2.62 -3.42 2.57
N LEU A 265 -2.33 -3.00 3.81
CA LEU A 265 -2.21 -1.58 4.17
C LEU A 265 -1.03 -0.90 3.45
N LEU A 266 0.12 -1.56 3.36
CA LEU A 266 1.28 -1.08 2.58
C LEU A 266 0.92 -0.87 1.11
N LEU A 267 0.12 -1.78 0.55
CA LEU A 267 -0.38 -1.65 -0.81
C LEU A 267 -1.26 -0.40 -0.98
N HIS A 268 -2.18 -0.16 -0.05
CA HIS A 268 -3.01 1.04 -0.02
C HIS A 268 -2.19 2.32 0.16
N SER A 269 -1.12 2.29 0.96
CA SER A 269 -0.15 3.40 1.06
C SER A 269 0.64 3.62 -0.24
N GLY A 270 0.52 2.69 -1.20
CA GLY A 270 1.21 2.73 -2.49
C GLY A 270 2.64 2.20 -2.46
N TYR A 271 3.02 1.47 -1.43
CA TYR A 271 4.27 0.73 -1.39
C TYR A 271 4.14 -0.60 -2.14
N LEU A 272 5.10 -0.89 -3.02
CA LEU A 272 5.20 -2.13 -3.78
C LEU A 272 6.57 -2.77 -3.60
N ASP A 273 6.60 -4.01 -3.14
CA ASP A 273 7.85 -4.78 -2.98
C ASP A 273 8.60 -4.99 -4.30
N ALA A 274 7.86 -5.07 -5.40
CA ALA A 274 8.42 -5.29 -6.73
C ALA A 274 9.41 -4.21 -7.17
N VAL A 275 9.33 -3.02 -6.56
CA VAL A 275 10.21 -1.87 -6.83
C VAL A 275 10.97 -1.40 -5.59
N SER A 276 11.11 -2.28 -4.59
CA SER A 276 11.78 -1.96 -3.33
C SER A 276 13.24 -1.52 -3.52
N ASP A 277 13.92 -2.03 -4.55
CA ASP A 277 15.28 -1.66 -4.94
C ASP A 277 15.45 -0.20 -5.39
N ARG A 278 14.34 0.49 -5.67
CA ARG A 278 14.33 1.92 -6.07
C ARG A 278 14.26 2.89 -4.90
N TYR A 279 14.04 2.40 -3.66
CA TYR A 279 14.05 3.21 -2.44
C TYR A 279 15.45 3.21 -1.83
N TYR A 280 16.28 4.18 -2.19
CA TYR A 280 17.68 4.27 -1.77
C TYR A 280 17.91 5.26 -0.62
N ARG A 281 16.92 6.09 -0.28
CA ARG A 281 17.04 6.98 0.88
C ARG A 281 17.01 6.16 2.16
N ARG A 282 17.82 6.60 3.12
CA ARG A 282 17.92 5.95 4.43
C ARG A 282 17.62 6.96 5.51
N PHE A 283 16.88 6.53 6.50
CA PHE A 283 16.35 7.35 7.57
C PHE A 283 16.78 6.77 8.91
N ALA A 284 17.26 7.65 9.81
CA ALA A 284 17.48 7.36 11.22
C ALA A 284 16.48 8.15 12.06
N PRO A 285 15.88 7.57 13.12
CA PRO A 285 15.04 8.32 14.05
C PRO A 285 15.82 9.46 14.70
N ALA A 286 15.28 10.68 14.67
CA ALA A 286 15.87 11.87 15.28
C ALA A 286 14.98 12.48 16.38
N GLY A 287 13.86 11.83 16.68
CA GLY A 287 12.95 12.19 17.77
C GLY A 287 11.50 12.21 17.34
N THR A 288 10.61 12.05 18.31
CA THR A 288 9.16 12.18 18.14
C THR A 288 8.61 13.11 19.22
N ARG A 289 7.80 14.07 18.83
CA ARG A 289 7.07 14.97 19.74
C ARG A 289 5.59 14.69 19.61
N PHE A 290 4.89 14.62 20.74
CA PHE A 290 3.44 14.49 20.79
C PHE A 290 2.83 15.80 21.24
N LEU A 291 1.96 16.36 20.40
CA LEU A 291 1.32 17.63 20.66
C LEU A 291 -0.20 17.41 20.76
N ARG A 292 -0.80 17.79 21.91
CA ARG A 292 -2.24 17.73 22.08
C ARG A 292 -2.90 18.84 21.27
N VAL A 293 -3.83 18.46 20.42
CA VAL A 293 -4.71 19.40 19.71
C VAL A 293 -5.91 19.69 20.58
N ALA A 294 -5.98 20.90 21.12
CA ALA A 294 -7.03 21.37 22.04
C ALA A 294 -7.26 22.86 21.85
N GLU A 295 -8.10 23.46 22.69
CA GLU A 295 -8.31 24.91 22.71
C GLU A 295 -6.95 25.65 22.83
N GLY A 296 -6.76 26.71 22.02
CA GLY A 296 -5.50 27.46 21.96
C GLY A 296 -4.43 26.85 21.05
N PHE A 297 -4.61 25.63 20.52
CA PHE A 297 -3.69 25.07 19.51
C PHE A 297 -3.79 25.86 18.19
N PRO A 298 -2.66 26.26 17.56
CA PRO A 298 -2.69 27.02 16.31
C PRO A 298 -3.19 26.16 15.17
N ARG A 299 -4.43 26.37 14.76
CA ARG A 299 -5.09 25.60 13.69
C ARG A 299 -6.21 26.38 13.04
N LEU A 300 -6.57 25.97 11.82
CA LEU A 300 -7.79 26.40 11.13
C LEU A 300 -8.79 25.26 11.15
N THR A 301 -9.99 25.54 11.67
CA THR A 301 -11.13 24.62 11.69
C THR A 301 -12.36 25.31 11.13
N ARG A 302 -13.44 24.58 10.91
CA ARG A 302 -14.71 25.19 10.48
C ARG A 302 -15.27 26.17 11.50
N LEU A 303 -14.92 26.01 12.77
CA LEU A 303 -15.41 26.88 13.86
C LEU A 303 -14.69 28.22 13.93
N ASN A 304 -13.42 28.30 13.54
CA ASN A 304 -12.61 29.52 13.61
C ASN A 304 -12.27 30.12 12.24
N THR A 305 -12.89 29.62 11.19
CA THR A 305 -12.73 30.12 9.82
C THR A 305 -14.04 30.69 9.32
N PRO A 306 -14.07 31.80 8.55
CA PRO A 306 -15.30 32.34 7.95
C PRO A 306 -16.05 31.28 7.14
N ALA A 307 -17.40 31.28 7.23
CA ALA A 307 -18.24 30.25 6.60
C ALA A 307 -18.07 30.16 5.07
N GLU A 308 -17.64 31.25 4.44
CA GLU A 308 -17.34 31.32 3.00
C GLU A 308 -16.08 30.55 2.62
N VAL A 309 -15.17 30.27 3.57
CA VAL A 309 -13.96 29.46 3.37
C VAL A 309 -14.32 27.97 3.51
N ARG A 310 -14.57 27.32 2.39
CA ARG A 310 -15.03 25.93 2.36
C ARG A 310 -13.91 24.89 2.54
N ALA A 311 -12.68 25.27 2.21
CA ALA A 311 -11.50 24.42 2.36
C ALA A 311 -10.25 25.29 2.58
N ALA A 312 -9.32 24.81 3.38
CA ALA A 312 -8.00 25.39 3.54
C ALA A 312 -6.93 24.30 3.58
N ARG A 313 -5.78 24.63 3.02
CA ARG A 313 -4.53 23.88 3.20
C ARG A 313 -3.49 24.87 3.70
N TYR A 314 -2.78 24.50 4.74
CA TYR A 314 -1.80 25.39 5.37
C TYR A 314 -0.65 24.57 5.95
N GLU A 315 0.39 25.25 6.38
CA GLU A 315 1.57 24.65 6.99
C GLU A 315 1.78 25.26 8.38
N LEU A 316 2.12 24.39 9.33
CA LEU A 316 2.52 24.76 10.69
C LEU A 316 4.00 24.43 10.86
N ASP A 317 4.73 25.24 11.63
CA ASP A 317 6.01 24.82 12.17
C ASP A 317 5.78 24.26 13.58
N LEU A 318 5.87 22.92 13.71
CA LEU A 318 5.61 22.28 15.00
C LEU A 318 6.68 22.62 16.05
N ASP A 319 7.88 23.03 15.65
CA ASP A 319 8.92 23.44 16.60
C ASP A 319 8.57 24.76 17.31
N LEU A 320 7.76 25.60 16.69
CA LEU A 320 7.29 26.86 17.28
C LEU A 320 6.11 26.70 18.23
N ILE A 321 5.48 25.51 18.27
CA ILE A 321 4.34 25.25 19.15
C ILE A 321 4.85 24.93 20.58
N VAL A 322 4.47 25.76 21.53
CA VAL A 322 4.84 25.62 22.96
C VAL A 322 3.61 25.22 23.79
N GLY A 323 3.86 24.52 24.90
CA GLY A 323 2.81 24.21 25.91
C GLY A 323 1.88 23.06 25.56
N ALA A 324 1.97 22.45 24.35
CA ALA A 324 1.12 21.36 23.92
C ALA A 324 1.82 19.98 23.93
N SER A 325 3.08 19.91 24.39
CA SER A 325 3.87 18.68 24.37
C SER A 325 3.48 17.73 25.50
N HIS A 326 3.33 16.45 25.17
CA HIS A 326 3.07 15.35 26.09
C HIS A 326 4.12 14.26 25.96
N SER A 327 4.34 13.49 27.03
CA SER A 327 5.15 12.27 26.95
C SER A 327 4.37 11.17 26.22
N TRP A 328 5.08 10.15 25.73
CA TRP A 328 4.42 9.01 25.11
C TRP A 328 3.46 8.29 26.06
N SER A 329 3.85 8.16 27.34
CA SER A 329 3.00 7.58 28.37
C SER A 329 1.70 8.37 28.56
N ASP A 330 1.78 9.72 28.62
CA ASP A 330 0.60 10.58 28.78
C ASP A 330 -0.36 10.45 27.58
N VAL A 331 0.20 10.29 26.38
CA VAL A 331 -0.63 10.07 25.16
C VAL A 331 -1.38 8.76 25.25
N LEU A 332 -0.71 7.68 25.63
CA LEU A 332 -1.33 6.36 25.76
C LEU A 332 -2.41 6.34 26.85
N GLU A 333 -2.16 6.98 27.99
CA GLU A 333 -3.12 7.13 29.10
C GLU A 333 -4.36 7.91 28.64
N GLN A 334 -4.16 9.07 28.01
CA GLN A 334 -5.29 9.91 27.53
C GLN A 334 -6.10 9.24 26.41
N LEU A 335 -5.47 8.36 25.61
CA LEU A 335 -6.16 7.54 24.62
C LEU A 335 -6.87 6.33 25.24
N GLY A 336 -6.65 6.05 26.55
CA GLY A 336 -7.21 4.90 27.25
C GLY A 336 -6.59 3.57 26.84
N LEU A 337 -5.31 3.58 26.46
CA LEU A 337 -4.56 2.39 26.01
C LEU A 337 -3.74 1.74 27.12
N ILE A 338 -3.45 2.49 28.17
CA ILE A 338 -2.80 2.05 29.41
C ILE A 338 -3.52 2.68 30.60
N GLU A 339 -3.35 2.07 31.79
CA GLU A 339 -3.85 2.60 33.07
C GLU A 339 -2.92 3.64 33.69
#